data_c6cf100a38f6f73e0cb4ef14f94ac63d
#
_entry.id   c6cf100a38f6f73e0cb4ef14f94ac63d
#
_cell.length_a   1.000
_cell.length_b   1.000
_cell.length_c   1.000
_cell.angle_alpha   90.00
_cell.angle_beta   90.00
_cell.angle_gamma   90.00
#
_symmetry.space_group_name_H-M   'P 1'
#
loop_
_entity.id
_entity.type
_entity.pdbx_description
1 polymer ?
#
loop_
_entity_poly.entity_id
_entity_poly.type
_entity_poly.pdbx_seq_one_letter_code
_entity_poly.pdbx_strand_id
1 'polypeptide(L)'
;CIIKNIWVPTKRGPVDVVLGHDTYADYVKDFESSGSTCCGAFVGRYANRIENAVFNVGGKTYQLEANNGKNHLHGTFPRKLYEVKTFGDTLLLEAESPDGEDGFPGNLKISVRYILTEDNALRMDYRVSSDADTIINLTNHTYFNLDGGGDVLGQKLRIYASRYLEGNNETCPTGRILPVAGTPMDFRAGKPLGRDLDTGFYQTTMAGGGFDHCYILDRPRG
;
A
#
# COMPACT_ATOMS: atom_id res chain seq x y z
N CYS A 1 11.12 -5.08 6.08
CA CYS A 1 11.18 -4.43 4.76
C CYS A 1 10.35 -3.14 4.81
N ILE A 2 10.96 -2.04 5.32
CA ILE A 2 10.28 -0.76 5.61
C ILE A 2 11.12 0.38 5.05
N ILE A 3 10.49 1.31 4.30
CA ILE A 3 11.07 2.61 3.98
C ILE A 3 10.76 3.54 5.15
N LYS A 4 11.78 3.80 5.98
CA LYS A 4 11.62 4.65 7.17
C LYS A 4 11.71 6.14 6.83
N ASN A 5 12.67 6.51 5.99
CA ASN A 5 12.93 7.91 5.63
C ASN A 5 13.29 7.99 4.13
N ILE A 6 12.87 9.08 3.49
CA ILE A 6 13.35 9.51 2.18
C ILE A 6 13.75 10.98 2.31
N TRP A 7 15.05 11.22 2.37
CA TRP A 7 15.60 12.57 2.49
C TRP A 7 15.80 13.19 1.12
N VAL A 8 15.06 14.24 0.83
CA VAL A 8 15.18 15.00 -0.43
C VAL A 8 15.97 16.28 -0.18
N PRO A 9 17.06 16.54 -0.92
CA PRO A 9 17.82 17.79 -0.78
C PRO A 9 16.99 18.98 -1.25
N THR A 10 16.94 20.03 -0.44
CA THR A 10 16.28 21.29 -0.76
C THR A 10 17.21 22.46 -0.53
N LYS A 11 16.84 23.67 -0.99
CA LYS A 11 17.59 24.91 -0.73
C LYS A 11 17.72 25.24 0.77
N ARG A 12 16.86 24.67 1.62
CA ARG A 12 16.82 24.90 3.08
C ARG A 12 17.43 23.75 3.88
N GLY A 13 18.02 22.77 3.22
CA GLY A 13 18.53 21.53 3.80
C GLY A 13 17.68 20.32 3.39
N PRO A 14 18.09 19.10 3.79
CA PRO A 14 17.35 17.88 3.48
C PRO A 14 16.01 17.85 4.22
N VAL A 15 14.96 17.39 3.54
CA VAL A 15 13.61 17.22 4.06
C VAL A 15 13.22 15.75 3.94
N ASP A 16 12.75 15.16 5.03
CA ASP A 16 12.15 13.82 4.99
C ASP A 16 10.72 13.92 4.47
N VAL A 17 10.44 13.24 3.38
CA VAL A 17 9.15 13.34 2.68
C VAL A 17 8.23 12.16 2.90
N VAL A 18 8.54 11.29 3.86
CA VAL A 18 7.72 10.11 4.18
C VAL A 18 7.38 10.06 5.66
N LEU A 19 6.23 9.47 5.97
CA LEU A 19 5.82 9.18 7.34
C LEU A 19 6.45 7.86 7.81
N GLY A 20 7.10 7.89 8.96
CA GLY A 20 7.70 6.73 9.61
C GLY A 20 7.71 6.87 11.12
N HIS A 21 7.98 5.79 11.81
CA HIS A 21 8.19 5.79 13.27
C HIS A 21 9.67 6.02 13.61
N ASP A 22 9.94 6.60 14.77
CA ASP A 22 11.32 6.93 15.18
C ASP A 22 12.13 5.68 15.53
N THR A 23 11.51 4.72 16.20
CA THR A 23 12.21 3.52 16.69
C THR A 23 11.57 2.22 16.21
N TYR A 24 12.35 1.14 16.27
CA TYR A 24 11.85 -0.21 16.00
C TYR A 24 10.69 -0.59 16.93
N ALA A 25 10.77 -0.18 18.22
CA ALA A 25 9.72 -0.47 19.19
C ALA A 25 8.38 0.19 18.81
N ASP A 26 8.42 1.39 18.23
CA ASP A 26 7.21 2.08 17.77
C ASP A 26 6.59 1.35 16.55
N TYR A 27 7.39 0.81 15.63
CA TYR A 27 6.89 -0.04 14.56
C TYR A 27 6.24 -1.33 15.09
N VAL A 28 6.87 -1.99 16.08
CA VAL A 28 6.29 -3.19 16.70
C VAL A 28 4.93 -2.85 17.32
N LYS A 29 4.87 -1.78 18.11
CA LYS A 29 3.63 -1.31 18.74
C LYS A 29 2.54 -0.97 17.72
N ASP A 30 2.91 -0.32 16.59
CA ASP A 30 1.98 -0.02 15.51
C ASP A 30 1.43 -1.31 14.90
N PHE A 31 2.29 -2.26 14.54
CA PHE A 31 1.89 -3.54 13.93
C PHE A 31 1.06 -4.45 14.86
N GLU A 32 1.16 -4.28 16.18
CA GLU A 32 0.34 -4.99 17.15
C GLU A 32 -1.01 -4.31 17.41
N SER A 33 -1.19 -3.08 16.94
CA SER A 33 -2.44 -2.34 17.08
C SER A 33 -3.48 -2.78 16.04
N SER A 34 -4.75 -2.73 16.42
CA SER A 34 -5.87 -3.01 15.50
C SER A 34 -6.02 -2.00 14.37
N GLY A 35 -5.32 -0.87 14.46
CA GLY A 35 -5.32 0.23 13.49
C GLY A 35 -3.94 0.49 12.91
N SER A 36 -3.11 -0.55 12.75
CA SER A 36 -1.75 -0.40 12.20
C SER A 36 -1.75 0.40 10.90
N THR A 37 -0.86 1.37 10.84
CA THR A 37 -0.68 2.22 9.66
C THR A 37 0.18 1.57 8.58
N CYS A 38 0.95 0.53 8.92
CA CYS A 38 1.91 -0.12 8.03
C CYS A 38 2.86 0.87 7.32
N CYS A 39 3.19 2.02 7.97
CA CYS A 39 3.99 3.09 7.37
C CYS A 39 5.27 2.56 6.71
N GLY A 40 5.43 2.82 5.41
CA GLY A 40 6.61 2.44 4.64
C GLY A 40 6.82 0.95 4.41
N ALA A 41 5.93 0.10 4.94
CA ALA A 41 6.12 -1.34 4.91
C ALA A 41 5.84 -1.95 3.52
N PHE A 42 6.59 -3.01 3.20
CA PHE A 42 6.23 -3.92 2.14
C PHE A 42 5.09 -4.83 2.63
N VAL A 43 3.96 -4.84 1.95
CA VAL A 43 2.76 -5.58 2.35
C VAL A 43 2.41 -6.69 1.37
N GLY A 44 1.90 -7.80 1.88
CA GLY A 44 1.54 -9.02 1.20
C GLY A 44 1.18 -10.12 2.23
N ARG A 45 0.69 -11.30 1.79
CA ARG A 45 0.60 -11.72 0.35
C ARG A 45 -0.37 -10.87 -0.46
N TYR A 46 -1.41 -10.31 0.18
CA TYR A 46 -2.44 -9.55 -0.54
C TYR A 46 -2.65 -8.19 0.12
N ALA A 47 -2.25 -7.13 -0.58
CA ALA A 47 -2.45 -5.75 -0.15
C ALA A 47 -3.93 -5.39 -0.18
N ASN A 48 -4.35 -4.56 0.79
CA ASN A 48 -5.73 -4.21 1.06
C ASN A 48 -6.53 -5.41 1.63
N ARG A 49 -7.87 -5.31 1.64
CA ARG A 49 -8.77 -6.24 2.33
C ARG A 49 -9.29 -7.33 1.41
N ILE A 50 -9.38 -8.54 1.99
CA ILE A 50 -10.18 -9.65 1.44
C ILE A 50 -11.40 -9.79 2.35
N GLU A 51 -12.57 -9.52 1.81
CA GLU A 51 -13.84 -9.52 2.55
C GLU A 51 -14.13 -10.90 3.13
N ASN A 52 -14.59 -10.93 4.41
CA ASN A 52 -14.84 -12.14 5.20
C ASN A 52 -13.61 -13.08 5.31
N ALA A 53 -12.40 -12.60 4.97
CA ALA A 53 -11.17 -13.38 4.98
C ALA A 53 -11.27 -14.68 4.17
N VAL A 54 -12.01 -14.68 3.05
CA VAL A 54 -12.24 -15.86 2.20
C VAL A 54 -11.99 -15.54 0.74
N PHE A 55 -11.33 -16.45 0.03
CA PHE A 55 -11.19 -16.38 -1.42
C PHE A 55 -11.25 -17.76 -2.07
N ASN A 56 -11.43 -17.78 -3.39
CA ASN A 56 -11.45 -19.01 -4.18
C ASN A 56 -10.33 -18.98 -5.25
N VAL A 57 -9.59 -20.07 -5.36
CA VAL A 57 -8.61 -20.27 -6.42
C VAL A 57 -8.53 -21.75 -6.78
N GLY A 58 -8.42 -22.09 -8.06
CA GLY A 58 -8.33 -23.48 -8.51
C GLY A 58 -9.54 -24.34 -8.11
N GLY A 59 -10.74 -23.75 -7.96
CA GLY A 59 -11.96 -24.45 -7.52
C GLY A 59 -12.01 -24.80 -6.04
N LYS A 60 -11.05 -24.32 -5.23
CA LYS A 60 -11.00 -24.51 -3.77
C LYS A 60 -11.26 -23.20 -3.07
N THR A 61 -11.95 -23.26 -1.93
CA THR A 61 -12.16 -22.13 -1.02
C THR A 61 -11.10 -22.16 0.07
N TYR A 62 -10.49 -21.00 0.32
CA TYR A 62 -9.48 -20.82 1.37
C TYR A 62 -9.98 -19.82 2.39
N GLN A 63 -9.87 -20.19 3.67
CA GLN A 63 -10.14 -19.32 4.81
C GLN A 63 -8.82 -18.72 5.29
N LEU A 64 -8.74 -17.41 5.32
CA LEU A 64 -7.60 -16.66 5.84
C LEU A 64 -7.78 -16.33 7.32
N GLU A 65 -6.70 -15.91 7.95
CA GLU A 65 -6.74 -15.29 9.26
C GLU A 65 -7.49 -13.94 9.18
N ALA A 66 -8.52 -13.76 10.01
CA ALA A 66 -9.24 -12.52 10.13
C ALA A 66 -8.49 -11.58 11.09
N ASN A 67 -7.70 -10.65 10.53
CA ASN A 67 -6.86 -9.72 11.28
C ASN A 67 -7.39 -8.27 11.28
N ASN A 68 -8.53 -8.01 10.63
CA ASN A 68 -9.19 -6.71 10.56
C ASN A 68 -10.71 -6.87 10.64
N GLY A 69 -11.23 -7.03 11.86
CA GLY A 69 -12.61 -7.47 12.09
C GLY A 69 -12.83 -8.86 11.50
N LYS A 70 -13.80 -9.01 10.59
CA LYS A 70 -14.04 -10.27 9.87
C LYS A 70 -13.19 -10.43 8.60
N ASN A 71 -12.43 -9.39 8.24
CA ASN A 71 -11.69 -9.32 6.98
C ASN A 71 -10.21 -9.67 7.19
N HIS A 72 -9.53 -10.04 6.13
CA HIS A 72 -8.07 -10.14 6.11
C HIS A 72 -7.48 -8.87 5.48
N LEU A 73 -6.48 -8.26 6.13
CA LEU A 73 -5.84 -7.02 5.68
C LEU A 73 -4.32 -7.17 5.66
N HIS A 74 -3.70 -6.90 4.52
CA HIS A 74 -2.25 -6.73 4.29
C HIS A 74 -1.35 -7.95 4.58
N GLY A 75 -1.81 -8.93 5.38
CA GLY A 75 -1.04 -10.12 5.77
C GLY A 75 0.14 -9.82 6.69
N THR A 76 1.09 -10.76 6.75
CA THR A 76 2.21 -10.76 7.70
C THR A 76 3.52 -10.19 7.16
N PHE A 77 3.62 -9.87 5.87
CA PHE A 77 4.87 -9.38 5.26
C PHE A 77 5.48 -8.13 5.91
N PRO A 78 4.69 -7.18 6.47
CA PRO A 78 5.24 -6.05 7.22
C PRO A 78 6.11 -6.46 8.42
N ARG A 79 5.82 -7.61 9.03
CA ARG A 79 6.49 -8.14 10.23
C ARG A 79 7.50 -9.23 9.94
N LYS A 80 7.63 -9.65 8.69
CA LYS A 80 8.51 -10.74 8.27
C LYS A 80 9.98 -10.31 8.33
N LEU A 81 10.85 -11.22 8.75
CA LEU A 81 12.29 -11.06 8.67
C LEU A 81 12.78 -11.41 7.26
N TYR A 82 13.71 -10.63 6.76
CA TYR A 82 14.31 -10.80 5.44
C TYR A 82 15.80 -11.01 5.55
N GLU A 83 16.34 -11.89 4.71
CA GLU A 83 17.77 -11.89 4.44
C GLU A 83 18.13 -10.67 3.59
N VAL A 84 19.22 -9.99 3.95
CA VAL A 84 19.59 -8.72 3.33
C VAL A 84 20.93 -8.85 2.64
N LYS A 85 20.98 -8.43 1.36
CA LYS A 85 22.21 -8.34 0.57
C LYS A 85 22.31 -6.97 -0.09
N THR A 86 23.50 -6.41 -0.19
CA THR A 86 23.74 -5.12 -0.84
C THR A 86 24.69 -5.28 -2.01
N PHE A 87 24.39 -4.63 -3.13
CA PHE A 87 25.20 -4.64 -4.35
C PHE A 87 25.20 -3.22 -4.95
N GLY A 88 26.26 -2.44 -4.70
CA GLY A 88 26.29 -1.03 -5.10
C GLY A 88 25.07 -0.28 -4.52
N ASP A 89 24.29 0.34 -5.38
CA ASP A 89 23.09 1.11 -5.01
C ASP A 89 21.81 0.24 -4.88
N THR A 90 21.98 -1.08 -4.87
CA THR A 90 20.87 -2.04 -4.76
C THR A 90 20.85 -2.70 -3.41
N LEU A 91 19.69 -2.65 -2.73
CA LEU A 91 19.38 -3.43 -1.56
C LEU A 91 18.43 -4.57 -1.98
N LEU A 92 18.88 -5.82 -1.79
CA LEU A 92 18.08 -7.02 -2.03
C LEU A 92 17.64 -7.61 -0.71
N LEU A 93 16.33 -7.86 -0.59
CA LEU A 93 15.72 -8.52 0.57
C LEU A 93 15.02 -9.80 0.08
N GLU A 94 15.33 -10.92 0.73
CA GLU A 94 14.77 -12.22 0.38
C GLU A 94 14.12 -12.86 1.61
N ALA A 95 12.97 -13.52 1.39
CA ALA A 95 12.25 -14.28 2.42
C ALA A 95 11.44 -15.40 1.79
N GLU A 96 10.99 -16.30 2.64
CA GLU A 96 10.01 -17.32 2.28
C GLU A 96 8.72 -17.11 3.08
N SER A 97 7.59 -17.49 2.47
CA SER A 97 6.29 -17.56 3.11
C SER A 97 5.76 -18.96 2.91
N PRO A 98 5.73 -19.80 3.97
CA PRO A 98 5.37 -21.22 3.86
C PRO A 98 3.89 -21.40 3.47
N ASP A 99 3.58 -22.57 2.92
CA ASP A 99 2.19 -23.00 2.70
C ASP A 99 1.38 -22.90 4.00
N GLY A 100 0.19 -22.32 3.91
CA GLY A 100 -0.70 -22.09 5.05
C GLY A 100 -0.41 -20.83 5.87
N GLU A 101 0.65 -20.05 5.59
CA GLU A 101 0.86 -18.77 6.27
C GLU A 101 -0.33 -17.84 6.01
N ASP A 102 -0.92 -17.27 7.08
CA ASP A 102 -2.17 -16.48 7.06
C ASP A 102 -3.38 -17.23 6.45
N GLY A 103 -3.26 -18.52 6.14
CA GLY A 103 -4.26 -19.34 5.44
C GLY A 103 -4.10 -19.40 3.92
N PHE A 104 -3.06 -18.78 3.34
CA PHE A 104 -2.80 -18.83 1.90
C PHE A 104 -2.12 -20.13 1.48
N PRO A 105 -2.52 -20.74 0.34
CA PRO A 105 -1.86 -21.92 -0.19
C PRO A 105 -0.52 -21.60 -0.87
N GLY A 106 0.35 -22.60 -0.89
CA GLY A 106 1.63 -22.62 -1.58
C GLY A 106 2.79 -21.98 -0.82
N ASN A 107 3.98 -22.54 -1.02
CA ASN A 107 5.23 -21.95 -0.53
C ASN A 107 5.66 -20.82 -1.48
N LEU A 108 5.84 -19.61 -0.94
CA LEU A 108 6.32 -18.48 -1.72
C LEU A 108 7.80 -18.21 -1.45
N LYS A 109 8.57 -17.98 -2.52
CA LYS A 109 9.85 -17.28 -2.46
C LYS A 109 9.67 -15.84 -2.85
N ILE A 110 10.15 -14.94 -2.00
CA ILE A 110 9.94 -13.50 -2.11
C ILE A 110 11.30 -12.84 -2.29
N SER A 111 11.39 -11.95 -3.27
CA SER A 111 12.56 -11.11 -3.50
C SER A 111 12.11 -9.67 -3.75
N VAL A 112 12.62 -8.74 -2.96
CA VAL A 112 12.35 -7.30 -3.08
C VAL A 112 13.66 -6.58 -3.30
N ARG A 113 13.76 -5.78 -4.37
CA ARG A 113 14.91 -4.94 -4.63
C ARG A 113 14.53 -3.47 -4.53
N TYR A 114 15.30 -2.74 -3.73
CA TYR A 114 15.29 -1.28 -3.70
C TYR A 114 16.54 -0.78 -4.39
N ILE A 115 16.37 0.12 -5.35
CA ILE A 115 17.46 0.67 -6.16
C ILE A 115 17.32 2.18 -6.16
N LEU A 116 18.33 2.89 -5.67
CA LEU A 116 18.44 4.33 -5.86
C LEU A 116 19.14 4.57 -7.20
N THR A 117 18.41 5.16 -8.15
CA THR A 117 18.90 5.36 -9.50
C THR A 117 19.67 6.68 -9.64
N GLU A 118 20.53 6.79 -10.66
CA GLU A 118 21.32 8.01 -10.92
C GLU A 118 20.45 9.24 -11.25
N ASP A 119 19.21 9.03 -11.74
CA ASP A 119 18.24 10.08 -12.00
C ASP A 119 17.35 10.42 -10.79
N ASN A 120 17.80 10.04 -9.59
CA ASN A 120 17.14 10.29 -8.30
C ASN A 120 15.74 9.64 -8.17
N ALA A 121 15.53 8.48 -8.76
CA ALA A 121 14.33 7.67 -8.52
C ALA A 121 14.63 6.53 -7.54
N LEU A 122 13.65 6.21 -6.68
CA LEU A 122 13.66 4.98 -5.89
C LEU A 122 12.83 3.93 -6.63
N ARG A 123 13.53 2.95 -7.21
CA ARG A 123 12.90 1.84 -7.91
C ARG A 123 12.71 0.65 -6.97
N MET A 124 11.52 0.08 -6.98
CA MET A 124 11.17 -1.10 -6.21
C MET A 124 10.75 -2.23 -7.15
N ASP A 125 11.52 -3.31 -7.18
CA ASP A 125 11.23 -4.50 -7.98
C ASP A 125 10.79 -5.64 -7.07
N TYR A 126 9.61 -6.19 -7.28
CA TYR A 126 9.07 -7.34 -6.56
C TYR A 126 9.09 -8.57 -7.45
N ARG A 127 9.59 -9.68 -6.92
CA ARG A 127 9.53 -11.00 -7.54
C ARG A 127 9.04 -12.02 -6.55
N VAL A 128 8.08 -12.81 -6.96
CA VAL A 128 7.58 -13.95 -6.19
C VAL A 128 7.41 -15.15 -7.10
N SER A 129 7.65 -16.32 -6.54
CA SER A 129 7.30 -17.60 -7.16
C SER A 129 6.59 -18.46 -6.13
N SER A 130 5.63 -19.27 -6.57
CA SER A 130 4.88 -20.20 -5.74
C SER A 130 4.95 -21.60 -6.34
N ASP A 131 4.91 -22.62 -5.50
CA ASP A 131 4.80 -24.02 -5.91
C ASP A 131 3.35 -24.50 -6.05
N ALA A 132 2.37 -23.65 -5.72
CA ALA A 132 0.94 -23.91 -5.89
C ALA A 132 0.19 -22.67 -6.35
N ASP A 133 -1.02 -22.86 -6.86
CA ASP A 133 -1.92 -21.74 -7.21
C ASP A 133 -2.29 -20.94 -5.96
N THR A 134 -2.05 -19.64 -5.99
CA THR A 134 -2.35 -18.70 -4.91
C THR A 134 -2.68 -17.32 -5.48
N ILE A 135 -3.19 -16.42 -4.63
CA ILE A 135 -3.41 -15.02 -5.01
C ILE A 135 -2.30 -14.15 -4.45
N ILE A 136 -1.87 -13.16 -5.23
CA ILE A 136 -0.82 -12.22 -4.84
C ILE A 136 -1.20 -10.80 -5.26
N ASN A 137 -1.07 -9.87 -4.33
CA ASN A 137 -1.15 -8.43 -4.57
C ASN A 137 -0.15 -7.73 -3.65
N LEU A 138 0.99 -7.31 -4.19
CA LEU A 138 2.09 -6.74 -3.42
C LEU A 138 2.16 -5.23 -3.61
N THR A 139 2.48 -4.51 -2.53
CA THR A 139 2.74 -3.07 -2.61
C THR A 139 3.69 -2.61 -1.50
N ASN A 140 4.14 -1.35 -1.62
CA ASN A 140 4.76 -0.62 -0.52
C ASN A 140 3.76 0.39 0.05
N HIS A 141 3.68 0.48 1.37
CA HIS A 141 2.70 1.29 2.10
C HIS A 141 3.30 2.63 2.58
N THR A 142 4.14 3.27 1.77
CA THR A 142 4.71 4.58 2.10
C THR A 142 3.67 5.67 2.00
N TYR A 143 3.57 6.48 3.06
CA TYR A 143 2.79 7.72 3.08
C TYR A 143 3.72 8.89 2.79
N PHE A 144 3.37 9.71 1.81
CA PHE A 144 4.17 10.86 1.39
C PHE A 144 3.63 12.17 1.96
N ASN A 145 4.53 13.01 2.46
CA ASN A 145 4.29 14.41 2.77
C ASN A 145 5.46 15.24 2.23
N LEU A 146 5.29 15.85 1.06
CA LEU A 146 6.37 16.57 0.36
C LEU A 146 6.79 17.87 1.05
N ASP A 147 6.00 18.37 2.01
CA ASP A 147 6.35 19.51 2.84
C ASP A 147 7.21 19.13 4.06
N GLY A 148 7.36 17.82 4.33
CA GLY A 148 8.17 17.29 5.42
C GLY A 148 7.55 17.45 6.81
N GLY A 149 6.30 17.87 6.92
CA GLY A 149 5.59 18.05 8.19
C GLY A 149 4.24 18.74 8.03
N GLY A 150 3.46 18.77 9.11
CA GLY A 150 2.08 19.26 9.06
C GLY A 150 1.14 18.31 8.32
N ASP A 151 0.00 18.83 7.86
CA ASP A 151 -0.95 18.08 7.05
C ASP A 151 -0.60 18.11 5.55
N VAL A 152 -1.33 17.32 4.77
CA VAL A 152 -1.16 17.24 3.30
C VAL A 152 -2.30 17.93 2.54
N LEU A 153 -3.22 18.62 3.22
CA LEU A 153 -4.45 19.14 2.63
C LEU A 153 -4.20 20.18 1.55
N GLY A 154 -3.15 21.00 1.70
CA GLY A 154 -2.74 22.00 0.72
C GLY A 154 -1.97 21.45 -0.49
N GLN A 155 -1.48 20.22 -0.41
CA GLN A 155 -0.68 19.63 -1.48
C GLN A 155 -1.54 19.29 -2.69
N LYS A 156 -1.03 19.61 -3.88
CA LYS A 156 -1.72 19.33 -5.14
C LYS A 156 -1.41 17.92 -5.60
N LEU A 157 -2.46 17.12 -5.75
CA LEU A 157 -2.38 15.78 -6.32
C LEU A 157 -2.96 15.76 -7.73
N ARG A 158 -2.30 15.11 -8.65
CA ARG A 158 -2.81 14.75 -9.98
C ARG A 158 -2.71 13.26 -10.18
N ILE A 159 -3.83 12.64 -10.59
CA ILE A 159 -3.87 11.20 -10.89
C ILE A 159 -4.38 11.02 -12.32
N TYR A 160 -3.61 10.33 -13.15
CA TYR A 160 -4.01 9.99 -14.52
C TYR A 160 -4.92 8.75 -14.50
N ALA A 161 -6.11 8.91 -13.93
CA ALA A 161 -7.10 7.87 -13.81
C ALA A 161 -8.51 8.43 -14.01
N SER A 162 -9.28 7.81 -14.87
CA SER A 162 -10.69 8.13 -15.11
C SER A 162 -11.64 7.33 -14.22
N ARG A 163 -11.13 6.32 -13.48
CA ARG A 163 -11.91 5.38 -12.69
C ARG A 163 -11.18 4.99 -11.40
N TYR A 164 -11.96 4.55 -10.42
CA TYR A 164 -11.47 4.01 -9.15
C TYR A 164 -12.32 2.83 -8.68
N LEU A 165 -11.82 2.04 -7.75
CA LEU A 165 -12.58 0.96 -7.09
C LEU A 165 -13.46 1.54 -5.98
N GLU A 166 -14.74 1.16 -5.98
CA GLU A 166 -15.66 1.48 -4.89
C GLU A 166 -15.28 0.71 -3.61
N GLY A 167 -15.33 1.37 -2.46
CA GLY A 167 -15.24 0.75 -1.15
C GLY A 167 -16.60 0.67 -0.45
N ASN A 168 -16.79 -0.35 0.39
CA ASN A 168 -17.96 -0.46 1.28
C ASN A 168 -17.65 0.17 2.66
N ASN A 169 -18.60 0.09 3.61
CA ASN A 169 -18.45 0.65 4.98
C ASN A 169 -17.28 0.07 5.79
N GLU A 170 -16.74 -1.06 5.39
CA GLU A 170 -15.59 -1.70 6.01
C GLU A 170 -14.30 -1.43 5.23
N THR A 171 -14.35 -0.48 4.28
CA THR A 171 -13.26 -0.14 3.34
C THR A 171 -12.80 -1.32 2.47
N CYS A 172 -13.63 -2.36 2.34
CA CYS A 172 -13.37 -3.44 1.39
C CYS A 172 -13.76 -3.02 -0.03
N PRO A 173 -12.94 -3.32 -1.05
CA PRO A 173 -13.33 -3.14 -2.44
C PRO A 173 -14.56 -3.99 -2.78
N THR A 174 -15.60 -3.36 -3.36
CA THR A 174 -16.85 -4.07 -3.74
C THR A 174 -16.75 -4.81 -5.08
N GLY A 175 -15.65 -4.61 -5.81
CA GLY A 175 -15.49 -5.06 -7.20
C GLY A 175 -16.12 -4.11 -8.23
N ARG A 176 -16.90 -3.10 -7.81
CA ARG A 176 -17.44 -2.08 -8.72
C ARG A 176 -16.39 -1.04 -9.07
N ILE A 177 -16.36 -0.69 -10.35
CA ILE A 177 -15.48 0.34 -10.89
C ILE A 177 -16.32 1.58 -11.19
N LEU A 178 -16.03 2.68 -10.52
CA LEU A 178 -16.77 3.94 -10.63
C LEU A 178 -15.97 5.00 -11.40
N PRO A 179 -16.65 5.91 -12.14
CA PRO A 179 -15.99 7.04 -12.77
C PRO A 179 -15.61 8.10 -11.73
N VAL A 180 -14.49 8.79 -11.94
CA VAL A 180 -14.09 9.93 -11.10
C VAL A 180 -14.83 11.21 -11.46
N ALA A 181 -15.28 11.34 -12.72
CA ALA A 181 -15.86 12.56 -13.27
C ALA A 181 -17.06 13.08 -12.44
N GLY A 182 -17.04 14.35 -12.08
CA GLY A 182 -18.09 15.00 -11.30
C GLY A 182 -18.12 14.63 -9.82
N THR A 183 -17.08 13.98 -9.31
CA THR A 183 -16.97 13.57 -7.90
C THR A 183 -15.73 14.15 -7.21
N PRO A 184 -15.66 14.14 -5.88
CA PRO A 184 -14.43 14.48 -5.13
C PRO A 184 -13.22 13.63 -5.50
N MET A 185 -13.43 12.47 -6.10
CA MET A 185 -12.36 11.56 -6.56
C MET A 185 -11.65 12.04 -7.84
N ASP A 186 -12.09 13.14 -8.47
CA ASP A 186 -11.51 13.61 -9.72
C ASP A 186 -10.24 14.43 -9.51
N PHE A 187 -9.09 13.79 -9.66
CA PHE A 187 -7.76 14.42 -9.60
C PHE A 187 -7.09 14.57 -10.98
N ARG A 188 -7.80 14.38 -12.07
CA ARG A 188 -7.21 14.41 -13.42
C ARG A 188 -6.62 15.78 -13.80
N ALA A 189 -7.24 16.86 -13.39
CA ALA A 189 -6.76 18.23 -13.63
C ALA A 189 -5.73 18.70 -12.60
N GLY A 190 -5.53 17.94 -11.52
CA GLY A 190 -4.74 18.34 -10.36
C GLY A 190 -5.51 19.32 -9.46
N LYS A 191 -5.56 19.00 -8.15
CA LYS A 191 -6.21 19.84 -7.14
C LYS A 191 -5.60 19.62 -5.75
N PRO A 192 -5.77 20.57 -4.81
CA PRO A 192 -5.42 20.33 -3.40
C PRO A 192 -6.19 19.13 -2.83
N LEU A 193 -5.52 18.33 -2.00
CA LEU A 193 -6.13 17.16 -1.37
C LEU A 193 -7.34 17.51 -0.51
N GLY A 194 -7.27 18.60 0.25
CA GLY A 194 -8.34 19.04 1.15
C GLY A 194 -9.56 19.68 0.46
N ARG A 195 -9.49 19.99 -0.85
CA ARG A 195 -10.51 20.85 -1.50
C ARG A 195 -11.94 20.34 -1.40
N ASP A 196 -12.14 19.03 -1.52
CA ASP A 196 -13.48 18.45 -1.67
C ASP A 196 -13.78 17.42 -0.55
N LEU A 197 -13.07 17.43 0.59
CA LEU A 197 -13.26 16.46 1.66
C LEU A 197 -14.59 16.63 2.40
N ASP A 198 -15.02 17.88 2.62
CA ASP A 198 -16.20 18.22 3.44
C ASP A 198 -17.52 18.18 2.65
N THR A 199 -17.54 17.53 1.50
CA THR A 199 -18.74 17.51 0.62
C THR A 199 -19.80 16.50 1.06
N GLY A 200 -19.55 15.68 2.08
CA GLY A 200 -20.42 14.57 2.48
C GLY A 200 -20.50 13.45 1.45
N PHE A 201 -19.55 13.40 0.52
CA PHE A 201 -19.48 12.33 -0.47
C PHE A 201 -19.21 10.97 0.20
N TYR A 202 -20.07 9.99 -0.05
CA TYR A 202 -20.05 8.71 0.65
C TYR A 202 -18.67 8.05 0.65
N GLN A 203 -17.96 8.03 -0.48
CA GLN A 203 -16.68 7.34 -0.59
C GLN A 203 -15.57 7.99 0.26
N THR A 204 -15.55 9.32 0.39
CA THR A 204 -14.62 10.01 1.30
C THR A 204 -15.04 9.85 2.75
N THR A 205 -16.35 9.88 3.04
CA THR A 205 -16.89 9.73 4.40
C THR A 205 -16.60 8.34 4.97
N MET A 206 -16.82 7.29 4.19
CA MET A 206 -16.60 5.91 4.63
C MET A 206 -15.09 5.60 4.85
N ALA A 207 -14.21 6.35 4.17
CA ALA A 207 -12.75 6.28 4.34
C ALA A 207 -12.23 7.18 5.49
N GLY A 208 -13.09 7.50 6.48
CA GLY A 208 -12.70 8.30 7.64
C GLY A 208 -12.51 9.80 7.36
N GLY A 209 -13.13 10.33 6.31
CA GLY A 209 -13.00 11.73 5.88
C GLY A 209 -11.80 11.98 4.96
N GLY A 210 -11.34 10.96 4.25
CA GLY A 210 -10.18 11.03 3.36
C GLY A 210 -10.32 10.19 2.09
N PHE A 211 -9.18 9.90 1.48
CA PHE A 211 -9.08 9.06 0.29
C PHE A 211 -8.31 7.79 0.65
N ASP A 212 -8.98 6.64 0.59
CA ASP A 212 -8.38 5.30 0.78
C ASP A 212 -8.87 4.37 -0.35
N HIS A 213 -8.55 4.76 -1.59
CA HIS A 213 -9.09 4.12 -2.77
C HIS A 213 -8.02 3.74 -3.78
N CYS A 214 -8.22 2.59 -4.44
CA CYS A 214 -7.41 2.17 -5.56
C CYS A 214 -7.90 2.86 -6.83
N TYR A 215 -7.01 3.62 -7.49
CA TYR A 215 -7.26 4.23 -8.80
C TYR A 215 -6.81 3.32 -9.93
N ILE A 216 -7.62 3.25 -10.98
CA ILE A 216 -7.27 2.54 -12.21
C ILE A 216 -6.64 3.53 -13.17
N LEU A 217 -5.31 3.47 -13.28
CA LEU A 217 -4.56 4.37 -14.14
C LEU A 217 -4.93 4.19 -15.61
N ASP A 218 -5.15 5.31 -16.29
CA ASP A 218 -5.36 5.33 -17.72
C ASP A 218 -4.03 5.01 -18.42
N ARG A 219 -4.03 4.00 -19.29
CA ARG A 219 -2.83 3.70 -20.08
C ARG A 219 -2.67 4.76 -21.15
N PRO A 220 -1.45 5.25 -21.42
CA PRO A 220 -1.20 6.00 -22.64
C PRO A 220 -1.69 5.18 -23.82
N ARG A 221 -2.46 5.79 -24.70
CA ARG A 221 -2.76 5.17 -26.01
C ARG A 221 -1.45 5.21 -26.78
N GLY A 222 -0.83 4.04 -26.96
CA GLY A 222 0.32 3.88 -27.84
C GLY A 222 -0.04 4.14 -29.29
#